data_d642516f16c5946ee62e7aaeadbd895f
#
_entry.id   d642516f16c5946ee62e7aaeadbd895f
#
_cell.length_a   1.000
_cell.length_b   1.000
_cell.length_c   1.000
_cell.angle_alpha   90.00
_cell.angle_beta   90.00
_cell.angle_gamma   90.00
#
_symmetry.space_group_name_H-M   'P 1'
#
loop_
_entity.id
_entity.type
_entity.pdbx_description
1 polymer ?
#
loop_
_entity_poly.entity_id
_entity_poly.type
_entity_poly.pdbx_seq_one_letter_code
_entity_poly.pdbx_strand_id
1 'polypeptide(L)'
;QRQMCIRDRPNGVSTVLGFLLEKCMISFENAVCRLRSVSQITPILIDRIDKQYLMTRSNEVSNILADKKVLLIGCGSLGGYIANELVKAGIEKMMLLDADHLYENNVFRHLLGLEYVGQYKCVALQNYFEKNIPDLKISSLAEKIEEAVQEGNIEFGEYDLIISATGDHNVNRWINQYVMSNKLMVPVVYAWNEVLGVGNHVAYIEYGNVGCYECFIGRDEDTGELYDRTAYCRSGQKVVQKVAGCGSSFIPYGSTISLKTAGMCVDTIKKIFEGRYSDNIIISAKGDDYHFKRAGLQVSNKYLNQKDSIVECNGKLFAQPRCKFCGEKYGD
;
A
#
# COMPACT_ATOMS: atom_id res chain seq x y z
N GLN A 1 41.34 -16.69 1.84
CA GLN A 1 40.86 -15.33 2.06
C GLN A 1 40.20 -14.81 0.78
N ARG A 2 39.01 -14.20 0.90
CA ARG A 2 38.27 -13.58 -0.21
C ARG A 2 38.54 -12.08 -0.19
N GLN A 3 38.97 -11.52 -1.29
CA GLN A 3 39.16 -10.08 -1.44
C GLN A 3 38.29 -9.57 -2.57
N MET A 4 37.51 -8.52 -2.29
CA MET A 4 36.69 -7.84 -3.29
C MET A 4 37.36 -6.54 -3.72
N CYS A 5 37.41 -6.27 -5.02
CA CYS A 5 37.77 -4.98 -5.56
C CYS A 5 36.53 -4.31 -6.16
N ILE A 6 36.23 -3.10 -5.70
CA ILE A 6 35.17 -2.27 -6.26
C ILE A 6 35.80 -1.30 -7.25
N ARG A 7 35.26 -1.22 -8.46
CA ARG A 7 35.69 -0.25 -9.46
C ARG A 7 34.46 0.53 -9.94
N ASP A 8 34.48 1.82 -9.72
CA ASP A 8 33.42 2.70 -10.16
C ASP A 8 33.46 2.93 -11.66
N ARG A 9 32.33 2.92 -12.32
CA ARG A 9 32.15 3.29 -13.72
C ARG A 9 31.65 4.73 -13.83
N PRO A 10 31.82 5.40 -14.99
CA PRO A 10 31.40 6.80 -15.21
C PRO A 10 29.91 7.07 -14.92
N ASN A 11 29.06 6.06 -14.90
CA ASN A 11 27.62 6.14 -14.66
C ASN A 11 27.22 5.81 -13.20
N GLY A 12 28.17 5.79 -12.26
CA GLY A 12 27.86 5.55 -10.83
C GLY A 12 27.54 4.10 -10.46
N VAL A 13 27.61 3.16 -11.39
CA VAL A 13 27.37 1.74 -11.12
C VAL A 13 28.71 1.07 -10.76
N SER A 14 28.89 0.71 -9.50
CA SER A 14 30.08 -0.01 -9.03
C SER A 14 30.09 -1.45 -9.55
N THR A 15 31.25 -1.86 -10.10
CA THR A 15 31.49 -3.25 -10.49
C THR A 15 32.25 -3.96 -9.38
N VAL A 16 31.72 -5.08 -8.91
CA VAL A 16 32.35 -5.92 -7.89
C VAL A 16 33.02 -7.12 -8.57
N LEU A 17 34.33 -7.29 -8.35
CA LEU A 17 35.09 -8.44 -8.82
C LEU A 17 35.56 -9.26 -7.62
N GLY A 18 35.36 -10.55 -7.66
CA GLY A 18 35.77 -11.47 -6.62
C GLY A 18 36.91 -12.36 -7.03
N PHE A 19 37.87 -12.56 -6.14
CA PHE A 19 38.98 -13.46 -6.31
C PHE A 19 39.19 -14.30 -5.07
N LEU A 20 39.45 -15.59 -5.25
CA LEU A 20 39.96 -16.47 -4.23
C LEU A 20 41.49 -16.43 -4.32
N LEU A 21 42.13 -16.05 -3.20
CA LEU A 21 43.61 -16.01 -3.12
C LEU A 21 44.05 -17.17 -2.23
N GLU A 22 44.95 -17.98 -2.76
CA GLU A 22 45.55 -19.07 -2.02
C GLU A 22 46.98 -18.74 -1.56
N LYS A 23 47.30 -19.17 -0.33
CA LYS A 23 48.64 -18.98 0.28
C LYS A 23 49.15 -17.54 0.11
N CYS A 24 48.28 -16.56 0.47
CA CYS A 24 48.61 -15.15 0.34
C CYS A 24 49.18 -14.56 1.64
N MET A 25 50.15 -13.67 1.55
CA MET A 25 50.54 -12.75 2.62
C MET A 25 49.94 -11.37 2.38
N ILE A 26 49.26 -10.87 3.40
CA ILE A 26 48.60 -9.55 3.36
C ILE A 26 49.19 -8.71 4.48
N SER A 27 49.53 -7.45 4.17
CA SER A 27 49.86 -6.45 5.17
C SER A 27 48.81 -5.34 5.17
N PHE A 28 48.54 -4.80 6.33
CA PHE A 28 47.68 -3.62 6.48
C PHE A 28 48.54 -2.44 6.89
N GLU A 29 48.58 -1.40 6.08
CA GLU A 29 49.29 -0.16 6.35
C GLU A 29 48.32 1.01 6.06
N ASN A 30 48.09 1.88 7.04
CA ASN A 30 47.25 3.07 6.93
C ASN A 30 45.86 2.77 6.34
N ALA A 31 45.16 1.75 6.87
CA ALA A 31 43.87 1.26 6.40
C ALA A 31 43.87 0.72 4.93
N VAL A 32 45.02 0.55 4.33
CA VAL A 32 45.13 -0.06 3.00
C VAL A 32 45.61 -1.49 3.14
N CYS A 33 44.86 -2.41 2.53
CA CYS A 33 45.25 -3.82 2.44
C CYS A 33 46.18 -4.01 1.23
N ARG A 34 47.44 -4.44 1.46
CA ARG A 34 48.40 -4.73 0.42
C ARG A 34 48.68 -6.23 0.32
N LEU A 35 48.51 -6.77 -0.89
CA LEU A 35 48.86 -8.14 -1.19
C LEU A 35 50.38 -8.21 -1.40
N ARG A 36 51.10 -8.97 -0.54
CA ARG A 36 52.59 -9.13 -0.61
C ARG A 36 52.98 -10.30 -1.49
N SER A 37 52.27 -11.41 -1.38
CA SER A 37 52.49 -12.58 -2.23
C SER A 37 51.20 -13.41 -2.33
N VAL A 38 51.08 -14.16 -3.41
CA VAL A 38 49.94 -15.07 -3.65
C VAL A 38 50.44 -16.21 -4.54
N SER A 39 50.07 -17.45 -4.23
CA SER A 39 50.42 -18.60 -5.05
C SER A 39 49.46 -18.83 -6.21
N GLN A 40 48.19 -18.55 -5.97
CA GLN A 40 47.13 -18.70 -6.99
C GLN A 40 46.07 -17.65 -6.81
N ILE A 41 45.56 -17.11 -7.93
CA ILE A 41 44.42 -16.20 -8.00
C ILE A 41 43.38 -16.88 -8.87
N THR A 42 42.21 -17.17 -8.26
CA THR A 42 41.08 -17.76 -8.96
C THR A 42 39.95 -16.74 -8.99
N PRO A 43 39.48 -16.27 -10.16
CA PRO A 43 38.30 -15.42 -10.22
C PRO A 43 37.06 -16.19 -9.76
N ILE A 44 36.21 -15.54 -8.97
CA ILE A 44 34.95 -16.10 -8.56
C ILE A 44 33.79 -15.21 -9.04
N LEU A 45 32.71 -15.86 -9.44
CA LEU A 45 31.51 -15.14 -9.79
C LEU A 45 30.92 -14.51 -8.51
N ILE A 46 30.55 -13.25 -8.59
CA ILE A 46 29.88 -12.52 -7.54
C ILE A 46 28.59 -11.93 -8.09
N ASP A 47 27.47 -12.34 -7.50
CA ASP A 47 26.19 -11.73 -7.76
C ASP A 47 25.92 -10.66 -6.69
N ARG A 48 25.60 -9.47 -7.15
CA ARG A 48 25.18 -8.37 -6.28
C ARG A 48 23.71 -8.52 -5.97
N ILE A 49 23.36 -8.47 -4.68
CA ILE A 49 21.99 -8.51 -4.18
C ILE A 49 21.60 -7.28 -3.37
N ASP A 50 22.49 -6.25 -3.35
CA ASP A 50 22.15 -4.99 -2.70
C ASP A 50 21.04 -4.25 -3.48
N LYS A 51 20.18 -3.55 -2.75
CA LYS A 51 19.01 -2.86 -3.29
C LYS A 51 19.35 -1.94 -4.46
N GLN A 52 20.40 -1.12 -4.33
CA GLN A 52 20.79 -0.17 -5.37
C GLN A 52 21.05 -0.86 -6.71
N TYR A 53 21.73 -2.01 -6.68
CA TYR A 53 22.00 -2.79 -7.90
C TYR A 53 20.73 -3.45 -8.43
N LEU A 54 19.93 -4.06 -7.58
CA LEU A 54 18.70 -4.75 -7.98
C LEU A 54 17.68 -3.80 -8.61
N MET A 55 17.60 -2.56 -8.11
CA MET A 55 16.69 -1.54 -8.64
C MET A 55 17.15 -0.90 -9.96
N THR A 56 18.38 -1.12 -10.42
CA THR A 56 18.88 -0.51 -11.69
C THR A 56 18.04 -0.89 -12.92
N ARG A 57 17.31 -1.99 -12.88
CA ARG A 57 16.42 -2.45 -13.96
C ARG A 57 15.00 -1.92 -13.88
N SER A 58 14.58 -1.38 -12.73
CA SER A 58 13.21 -0.89 -12.56
C SER A 58 12.98 0.50 -13.17
N ASN A 59 14.05 1.13 -13.72
CA ASN A 59 14.03 2.46 -14.35
C ASN A 59 13.44 3.57 -13.45
N GLU A 60 13.41 3.35 -12.14
CA GLU A 60 13.01 4.36 -11.17
C GLU A 60 14.19 5.26 -10.86
N VAL A 61 14.31 6.34 -11.63
CA VAL A 61 15.47 7.28 -11.60
C VAL A 61 15.52 8.07 -10.29
N SER A 62 14.38 8.25 -9.62
CA SER A 62 14.31 8.92 -8.32
C SER A 62 13.75 7.99 -7.26
N ASN A 63 14.55 7.65 -6.27
CA ASN A 63 14.10 6.86 -5.14
C ASN A 63 13.37 7.74 -4.10
N ILE A 64 12.33 8.46 -4.55
CA ILE A 64 11.56 9.39 -3.71
C ILE A 64 10.87 8.69 -2.53
N LEU A 65 10.76 7.36 -2.60
CA LEU A 65 10.09 6.54 -1.60
C LEU A 65 11.06 5.93 -0.56
N ALA A 66 12.36 5.88 -0.82
CA ALA A 66 13.32 5.11 -0.02
C ALA A 66 13.35 5.48 1.47
N ASP A 67 13.31 6.78 1.76
CA ASP A 67 13.40 7.27 3.14
C ASP A 67 12.05 7.35 3.84
N LYS A 68 10.96 7.12 3.12
CA LYS A 68 9.60 7.28 3.63
C LYS A 68 9.22 6.15 4.57
N LYS A 69 8.61 6.53 5.70
CA LYS A 69 8.04 5.61 6.69
C LYS A 69 6.53 5.52 6.49
N VAL A 70 6.03 4.36 6.11
CA VAL A 70 4.62 4.13 5.76
C VAL A 70 3.94 3.25 6.81
N LEU A 71 2.72 3.63 7.22
CA LEU A 71 1.81 2.77 7.96
C LEU A 71 0.77 2.19 7.00
N LEU A 72 0.72 0.87 6.87
CA LEU A 72 -0.32 0.16 6.12
C LEU A 72 -1.29 -0.54 7.07
N ILE A 73 -2.54 -0.09 7.05
CA ILE A 73 -3.65 -0.62 7.85
C ILE A 73 -4.49 -1.52 6.96
N GLY A 74 -4.59 -2.79 7.34
CA GLY A 74 -5.24 -3.84 6.55
C GLY A 74 -4.26 -4.55 5.62
N CYS A 75 -3.92 -5.79 5.96
CA CYS A 75 -3.01 -6.69 5.24
C CYS A 75 -3.77 -7.82 4.52
N GLY A 76 -5.00 -7.55 4.10
CA GLY A 76 -5.82 -8.49 3.35
C GLY A 76 -5.43 -8.58 1.87
N SER A 77 -6.39 -9.02 1.04
CA SER A 77 -6.17 -9.17 -0.41
C SER A 77 -5.60 -7.90 -1.06
N LEU A 78 -6.19 -6.74 -0.83
CA LEU A 78 -5.72 -5.49 -1.42
C LEU A 78 -4.42 -5.00 -0.75
N GLY A 79 -4.38 -4.98 0.59
CA GLY A 79 -3.22 -4.48 1.33
C GLY A 79 -1.94 -5.28 1.08
N GLY A 80 -2.04 -6.61 0.92
CA GLY A 80 -0.90 -7.46 0.56
C GLY A 80 -0.28 -7.08 -0.79
N TYR A 81 -1.11 -6.80 -1.81
CA TYR A 81 -0.60 -6.31 -3.11
C TYR A 81 -0.07 -4.88 -3.03
N ILE A 82 -0.70 -3.98 -2.26
CA ILE A 82 -0.18 -2.62 -2.04
C ILE A 82 1.21 -2.70 -1.39
N ALA A 83 1.38 -3.49 -0.33
CA ALA A 83 2.67 -3.68 0.33
C ALA A 83 3.74 -4.19 -0.65
N ASN A 84 3.40 -5.21 -1.47
CA ASN A 84 4.31 -5.78 -2.46
C ASN A 84 4.77 -4.74 -3.50
N GLU A 85 3.85 -3.98 -4.05
CA GLU A 85 4.18 -2.97 -5.05
C GLU A 85 4.94 -1.77 -4.45
N LEU A 86 4.65 -1.37 -3.21
CA LEU A 86 5.41 -0.33 -2.50
C LEU A 86 6.85 -0.75 -2.24
N VAL A 87 7.07 -1.98 -1.76
CA VAL A 87 8.43 -2.53 -1.56
C VAL A 87 9.20 -2.57 -2.87
N LYS A 88 8.56 -3.02 -3.97
CA LYS A 88 9.17 -3.02 -5.31
C LYS A 88 9.40 -1.62 -5.85
N ALA A 89 8.57 -0.65 -5.49
CA ALA A 89 8.75 0.76 -5.82
C ALA A 89 9.81 1.47 -4.96
N GLY A 90 10.38 0.78 -3.95
CA GLY A 90 11.53 1.25 -3.19
C GLY A 90 11.26 1.67 -1.75
N ILE A 91 10.05 1.50 -1.22
CA ILE A 91 9.79 1.69 0.22
C ILE A 91 10.65 0.69 1.02
N GLU A 92 11.35 1.21 2.03
CA GLU A 92 12.17 0.40 2.93
C GLU A 92 11.57 0.27 4.33
N LYS A 93 10.83 1.28 4.76
CA LYS A 93 10.31 1.38 6.13
C LYS A 93 8.78 1.29 6.12
N MET A 94 8.24 0.20 6.63
CA MET A 94 6.79 -0.02 6.66
C MET A 94 6.38 -0.67 7.98
N MET A 95 5.32 -0.15 8.59
CA MET A 95 4.57 -0.81 9.64
C MET A 95 3.32 -1.44 9.01
N LEU A 96 3.16 -2.75 9.19
CA LEU A 96 2.01 -3.52 8.74
C LEU A 96 1.08 -3.78 9.93
N LEU A 97 -0.18 -3.38 9.81
CA LEU A 97 -1.14 -3.52 10.90
C LEU A 97 -2.39 -4.28 10.41
N ASP A 98 -2.68 -5.41 11.03
CA ASP A 98 -3.88 -6.23 10.77
C ASP A 98 -4.08 -7.24 11.91
N ALA A 99 -5.26 -7.29 12.49
CA ALA A 99 -5.61 -8.21 13.58
C ALA A 99 -6.02 -9.61 13.10
N ASP A 100 -6.23 -9.80 11.79
CA ASP A 100 -6.73 -11.04 11.24
C ASP A 100 -5.65 -12.08 10.95
N HIS A 101 -6.04 -13.35 11.02
CA HIS A 101 -5.23 -14.47 10.53
C HIS A 101 -5.46 -14.71 9.03
N LEU A 102 -4.45 -15.29 8.38
CA LEU A 102 -4.58 -15.82 7.02
C LEU A 102 -5.21 -17.20 7.08
N TYR A 103 -6.31 -17.39 6.36
CA TYR A 103 -7.03 -18.65 6.25
C TYR A 103 -6.93 -19.22 4.83
N GLU A 104 -7.22 -20.52 4.68
CA GLU A 104 -7.17 -21.23 3.40
C GLU A 104 -8.03 -20.58 2.32
N ASN A 105 -9.20 -20.06 2.68
CA ASN A 105 -10.12 -19.38 1.76
C ASN A 105 -9.63 -18.02 1.27
N ASN A 106 -8.53 -17.50 1.81
CA ASN A 106 -7.90 -16.27 1.35
C ASN A 106 -6.90 -16.50 0.21
N VAL A 107 -6.30 -17.68 0.12
CA VAL A 107 -5.12 -18.00 -0.71
C VAL A 107 -5.27 -17.58 -2.19
N PHE A 108 -6.42 -17.80 -2.82
CA PHE A 108 -6.62 -17.44 -4.22
C PHE A 108 -6.80 -15.94 -4.50
N ARG A 109 -6.95 -15.14 -3.46
CA ARG A 109 -7.07 -13.68 -3.61
C ARG A 109 -5.99 -12.90 -2.86
N HIS A 110 -5.30 -13.54 -1.90
CA HIS A 110 -4.22 -12.94 -1.14
C HIS A 110 -2.88 -13.08 -1.88
N LEU A 111 -1.91 -12.22 -1.57
CA LEU A 111 -0.54 -12.32 -2.10
C LEU A 111 0.15 -13.61 -1.64
N LEU A 112 -0.10 -14.02 -0.39
CA LEU A 112 0.52 -15.18 0.24
C LEU A 112 -0.25 -16.46 -0.04
N GLY A 113 0.49 -17.58 -0.11
CA GLY A 113 -0.03 -18.93 -0.31
C GLY A 113 -0.21 -19.74 0.97
N LEU A 114 -0.42 -21.07 0.80
CA LEU A 114 -0.72 -22.01 1.87
C LEU A 114 0.36 -22.09 2.97
N GLU A 115 1.62 -21.78 2.65
CA GLU A 115 2.74 -21.80 3.61
C GLU A 115 2.50 -20.88 4.83
N TYR A 116 1.69 -19.83 4.65
CA TYR A 116 1.45 -18.80 5.66
C TYR A 116 0.10 -18.92 6.38
N VAL A 117 -0.71 -19.92 6.02
CA VAL A 117 -2.01 -20.14 6.65
C VAL A 117 -1.86 -20.37 8.16
N GLY A 118 -2.74 -19.75 8.94
CA GLY A 118 -2.72 -19.78 10.40
C GLY A 118 -1.90 -18.67 11.06
N GLN A 119 -1.05 -17.94 10.32
CA GLN A 119 -0.33 -16.79 10.84
C GLN A 119 -1.21 -15.52 10.78
N TYR A 120 -0.91 -14.51 11.62
CA TYR A 120 -1.46 -13.17 11.43
C TYR A 120 -1.04 -12.62 10.07
N LYS A 121 -1.95 -11.99 9.33
CA LYS A 121 -1.69 -11.49 7.96
C LYS A 121 -0.51 -10.53 7.90
N CYS A 122 -0.41 -9.59 8.85
CA CYS A 122 0.69 -8.63 8.93
C CYS A 122 2.04 -9.30 9.19
N VAL A 123 2.08 -10.28 10.13
CA VAL A 123 3.30 -11.04 10.45
C VAL A 123 3.73 -11.90 9.26
N ALA A 124 2.78 -12.56 8.61
CA ALA A 124 3.05 -13.39 7.42
C ALA A 124 3.64 -12.57 6.26
N LEU A 125 3.13 -11.35 6.02
CA LEU A 125 3.67 -10.44 5.02
C LEU A 125 5.07 -9.95 5.39
N GLN A 126 5.33 -9.60 6.65
CA GLN A 126 6.67 -9.23 7.11
C GLN A 126 7.66 -10.37 6.83
N ASN A 127 7.35 -11.58 7.26
CA ASN A 127 8.19 -12.76 7.04
C ASN A 127 8.44 -13.03 5.54
N TYR A 128 7.42 -12.84 4.71
CA TYR A 128 7.53 -12.99 3.26
C TYR A 128 8.51 -11.96 2.67
N PHE A 129 8.39 -10.70 3.03
CA PHE A 129 9.25 -9.64 2.49
C PHE A 129 10.69 -9.76 2.96
N GLU A 130 10.93 -10.01 4.25
CA GLU A 130 12.27 -10.19 4.83
C GLU A 130 13.02 -11.37 4.19
N LYS A 131 12.30 -12.44 3.84
CA LYS A 131 12.88 -13.62 3.16
C LYS A 131 13.25 -13.36 1.71
N ASN A 132 12.53 -12.48 1.01
CA ASN A 132 12.60 -12.36 -0.44
C ASN A 132 13.28 -11.09 -0.93
N ILE A 133 13.35 -10.03 -0.13
CA ILE A 133 13.86 -8.72 -0.55
C ILE A 133 14.84 -8.19 0.50
N PRO A 134 16.07 -7.84 0.11
CA PRO A 134 17.07 -7.36 1.05
C PRO A 134 16.81 -5.92 1.52
N ASP A 135 17.46 -5.54 2.63
CA ASP A 135 17.55 -4.18 3.16
C ASP A 135 16.21 -3.53 3.56
N LEU A 136 15.20 -4.34 3.88
CA LEU A 136 13.90 -3.85 4.36
C LEU A 136 13.89 -3.67 5.89
N LYS A 137 13.12 -2.67 6.33
CA LYS A 137 12.81 -2.38 7.74
C LYS A 137 11.29 -2.43 7.92
N ILE A 138 10.74 -3.64 7.88
CA ILE A 138 9.31 -3.88 8.01
C ILE A 138 9.04 -4.37 9.43
N SER A 139 8.06 -3.76 10.08
CA SER A 139 7.53 -4.20 11.36
C SER A 139 6.06 -4.58 11.19
N SER A 140 5.54 -5.41 12.06
CA SER A 140 4.14 -5.81 12.06
C SER A 140 3.53 -5.71 13.45
N LEU A 141 2.23 -5.37 13.49
CA LEU A 141 1.44 -5.30 14.70
C LEU A 141 0.08 -5.97 14.47
N ALA A 142 -0.20 -7.03 15.24
CA ALA A 142 -1.41 -7.85 15.09
C ALA A 142 -2.56 -7.31 15.98
N GLU A 143 -2.97 -6.08 15.73
CA GLU A 143 -3.98 -5.35 16.49
C GLU A 143 -4.95 -4.63 15.55
N LYS A 144 -6.10 -4.18 16.08
CA LYS A 144 -6.94 -3.22 15.40
C LYS A 144 -6.35 -1.82 15.55
N ILE A 145 -6.56 -0.97 14.54
CA ILE A 145 -5.97 0.37 14.56
C ILE A 145 -6.48 1.22 15.72
N GLU A 146 -7.75 1.07 16.09
CA GLU A 146 -8.37 1.80 17.19
C GLU A 146 -7.69 1.44 18.52
N GLU A 147 -7.44 0.16 18.75
CA GLU A 147 -6.78 -0.37 19.94
C GLU A 147 -5.31 0.07 19.97
N ALA A 148 -4.58 -0.11 18.86
CA ALA A 148 -3.16 0.24 18.74
C ALA A 148 -2.89 1.73 18.99
N VAL A 149 -3.78 2.62 18.55
CA VAL A 149 -3.69 4.06 18.81
C VAL A 149 -4.04 4.38 20.26
N GLN A 150 -5.07 3.75 20.81
CA GLN A 150 -5.50 3.97 22.19
C GLN A 150 -4.45 3.53 23.20
N GLU A 151 -3.73 2.44 22.92
CA GLU A 151 -2.66 1.90 23.75
C GLU A 151 -1.31 2.60 23.54
N GLY A 152 -1.21 3.50 22.56
CA GLY A 152 0.02 4.22 22.23
C GLY A 152 1.03 3.38 21.46
N ASN A 153 0.64 2.22 20.91
CA ASN A 153 1.48 1.38 20.07
C ASN A 153 1.69 1.96 18.67
N ILE A 154 0.78 2.82 18.22
CA ILE A 154 0.83 3.56 16.95
C ILE A 154 0.58 5.04 17.20
N GLU A 155 1.51 5.87 16.74
CA GLU A 155 1.36 7.33 16.63
C GLU A 155 1.36 7.73 15.15
N PHE A 156 0.25 8.30 14.65
CA PHE A 156 0.11 8.67 13.23
C PHE A 156 1.16 9.70 12.77
N GLY A 157 1.56 10.62 13.67
CA GLY A 157 2.56 11.65 13.38
C GLY A 157 3.98 11.13 13.13
N GLU A 158 4.26 9.87 13.42
CA GLU A 158 5.56 9.24 13.16
C GLU A 158 5.73 8.75 11.71
N TYR A 159 4.68 8.82 10.89
CA TYR A 159 4.67 8.29 9.52
C TYR A 159 4.60 9.43 8.51
N ASP A 160 5.26 9.24 7.36
CA ASP A 160 5.16 10.14 6.21
C ASP A 160 3.85 9.93 5.43
N LEU A 161 3.25 8.73 5.58
CA LEU A 161 2.01 8.36 4.91
C LEU A 161 1.30 7.25 5.67
N ILE A 162 -0.03 7.35 5.74
CA ILE A 162 -0.91 6.27 6.20
C ILE A 162 -1.69 5.74 5.02
N ILE A 163 -1.79 4.41 4.91
CA ILE A 163 -2.58 3.75 3.88
C ILE A 163 -3.62 2.87 4.58
N SER A 164 -4.90 3.08 4.28
CA SER A 164 -5.98 2.20 4.72
C SER A 164 -6.47 1.35 3.55
N ALA A 165 -6.26 0.04 3.66
CA ALA A 165 -6.70 -0.98 2.73
C ALA A 165 -7.63 -2.03 3.40
N THR A 166 -8.35 -1.61 4.43
CA THR A 166 -9.23 -2.48 5.24
C THR A 166 -10.49 -2.90 4.48
N GLY A 167 -10.95 -2.07 3.55
CA GLY A 167 -12.25 -2.26 2.89
C GLY A 167 -13.45 -2.02 3.83
N ASP A 168 -13.21 -1.57 5.06
CA ASP A 168 -14.24 -1.23 6.04
C ASP A 168 -14.42 0.29 6.14
N HIS A 169 -15.59 0.76 5.70
CA HIS A 169 -15.92 2.18 5.76
C HIS A 169 -15.99 2.73 7.20
N ASN A 170 -16.29 1.92 8.21
CA ASN A 170 -16.31 2.39 9.59
C ASN A 170 -14.91 2.66 10.10
N VAL A 171 -13.96 1.76 9.83
CA VAL A 171 -12.53 1.96 10.14
C VAL A 171 -11.99 3.18 9.41
N ASN A 172 -12.29 3.33 8.12
CA ASN A 172 -11.87 4.49 7.33
C ASN A 172 -12.43 5.81 7.87
N ARG A 173 -13.69 5.82 8.31
CA ARG A 173 -14.32 6.98 8.96
C ARG A 173 -13.69 7.29 10.31
N TRP A 174 -13.34 6.27 11.09
CA TRP A 174 -12.62 6.44 12.35
C TRP A 174 -11.24 7.07 12.12
N ILE A 175 -10.46 6.57 11.17
CA ILE A 175 -9.16 7.14 10.77
C ILE A 175 -9.32 8.61 10.37
N ASN A 176 -10.29 8.90 9.49
CA ASN A 176 -10.59 10.27 9.07
C ASN A 176 -10.96 11.17 10.25
N GLN A 177 -11.84 10.70 11.13
CA GLN A 177 -12.21 11.45 12.33
C GLN A 177 -11.00 11.72 13.22
N TYR A 178 -10.16 10.72 13.46
CA TYR A 178 -8.96 10.86 14.30
C TYR A 178 -8.00 11.91 13.72
N VAL A 179 -7.68 11.81 12.43
CA VAL A 179 -6.80 12.74 11.72
C VAL A 179 -7.36 14.17 11.74
N MET A 180 -8.64 14.33 11.40
CA MET A 180 -9.28 15.65 11.31
C MET A 180 -9.45 16.31 12.68
N SER A 181 -9.86 15.57 13.70
CA SER A 181 -10.09 16.10 15.05
C SER A 181 -8.79 16.48 15.76
N ASN A 182 -7.71 15.74 15.52
CA ASN A 182 -6.39 16.01 16.08
C ASN A 182 -5.52 16.91 15.18
N LYS A 183 -6.06 17.37 14.04
CA LYS A 183 -5.38 18.26 13.07
C LYS A 183 -4.02 17.70 12.62
N LEU A 184 -3.94 16.40 12.37
CA LEU A 184 -2.70 15.75 11.98
C LEU A 184 -2.38 16.04 10.51
N MET A 185 -1.16 16.47 10.25
CA MET A 185 -0.68 16.83 8.91
C MET A 185 -0.24 15.63 8.07
N VAL A 186 -0.32 14.41 8.62
CA VAL A 186 0.03 13.20 7.89
C VAL A 186 -1.02 12.89 6.82
N PRO A 187 -0.63 12.70 5.57
CA PRO A 187 -1.55 12.31 4.52
C PRO A 187 -2.06 10.88 4.70
N VAL A 188 -3.32 10.66 4.31
CA VAL A 188 -3.95 9.34 4.34
C VAL A 188 -4.41 8.96 2.94
N VAL A 189 -4.00 7.77 2.48
CA VAL A 189 -4.51 7.15 1.25
C VAL A 189 -5.45 6.02 1.64
N TYR A 190 -6.68 6.09 1.17
CA TYR A 190 -7.68 5.04 1.32
C TYR A 190 -7.82 4.28 0.00
N ALA A 191 -7.78 2.95 0.05
CA ALA A 191 -7.95 2.12 -1.13
C ALA A 191 -8.99 1.02 -0.86
N TRP A 192 -9.93 0.83 -1.79
CA TRP A 192 -10.96 -0.21 -1.68
C TRP A 192 -11.47 -0.68 -3.02
N ASN A 193 -12.00 -1.90 -3.03
CA ASN A 193 -12.64 -2.51 -4.16
C ASN A 193 -14.13 -2.73 -3.88
N GLU A 194 -14.96 -2.56 -4.89
CA GLU A 194 -16.35 -2.95 -4.83
C GLU A 194 -16.54 -4.42 -5.25
N VAL A 195 -17.71 -4.95 -4.95
CA VAL A 195 -18.10 -6.33 -5.24
C VAL A 195 -17.89 -6.68 -6.72
N LEU A 196 -17.33 -7.86 -6.96
CA LEU A 196 -17.00 -8.36 -8.30
C LEU A 196 -16.11 -7.40 -9.13
N GLY A 197 -15.51 -6.42 -8.50
CA GLY A 197 -14.62 -5.44 -9.12
C GLY A 197 -15.34 -4.44 -10.01
N VAL A 198 -16.62 -4.16 -9.81
CA VAL A 198 -17.39 -3.16 -10.58
C VAL A 198 -16.84 -1.75 -10.40
N GLY A 199 -16.18 -1.48 -9.26
CA GLY A 199 -15.48 -0.25 -8.93
C GLY A 199 -14.21 -0.49 -8.14
N ASN A 200 -13.20 0.34 -8.39
CA ASN A 200 -11.94 0.37 -7.67
C ASN A 200 -11.61 1.82 -7.35
N HIS A 201 -11.27 2.11 -6.11
CA HIS A 201 -11.13 3.48 -5.66
C HIS A 201 -9.84 3.67 -4.87
N VAL A 202 -9.22 4.83 -5.09
CA VAL A 202 -8.10 5.35 -4.28
C VAL A 202 -8.39 6.80 -3.96
N ALA A 203 -8.38 7.15 -2.68
CA ALA A 203 -8.58 8.54 -2.25
C ALA A 203 -7.37 9.01 -1.44
N TYR A 204 -6.85 10.18 -1.77
CA TYR A 204 -5.84 10.90 -1.02
C TYR A 204 -6.50 12.02 -0.23
N ILE A 205 -6.32 12.01 1.07
CA ILE A 205 -6.91 12.97 2.00
C ILE A 205 -5.82 13.51 2.93
N GLU A 206 -5.71 14.82 2.99
CA GLU A 206 -4.82 15.55 3.89
C GLU A 206 -5.62 16.57 4.70
N TYR A 207 -5.27 16.70 5.98
CA TYR A 207 -5.87 17.73 6.83
C TYR A 207 -5.55 19.13 6.28
N GLY A 208 -6.52 19.99 6.33
CA GLY A 208 -6.34 21.35 5.81
C GLY A 208 -6.95 21.56 4.44
N ASN A 209 -7.10 20.51 3.63
CA ASN A 209 -7.73 20.56 2.32
C ASN A 209 -9.23 20.25 2.38
N VAL A 210 -9.95 20.74 1.36
CA VAL A 210 -11.40 20.54 1.22
C VAL A 210 -11.70 19.14 0.70
N GLY A 211 -12.78 18.54 1.20
CA GLY A 211 -13.20 17.19 0.85
C GLY A 211 -12.44 16.15 1.67
N CYS A 212 -13.09 15.52 2.63
CA CYS A 212 -12.49 14.47 3.44
C CYS A 212 -13.22 13.14 3.23
N TYR A 213 -12.75 12.06 3.87
CA TYR A 213 -13.38 10.74 3.71
C TYR A 213 -14.86 10.72 4.12
N GLU A 214 -15.26 11.48 5.16
CA GLU A 214 -16.67 11.58 5.56
C GLU A 214 -17.55 12.17 4.44
N CYS A 215 -16.99 12.95 3.52
CA CYS A 215 -17.72 13.46 2.36
C CYS A 215 -18.15 12.37 1.37
N PHE A 216 -17.54 11.20 1.42
CA PHE A 216 -17.97 10.05 0.62
C PHE A 216 -19.21 9.35 1.17
N ILE A 217 -19.58 9.64 2.43
CA ILE A 217 -20.72 9.00 3.10
C ILE A 217 -21.94 9.90 2.99
N GLY A 218 -22.94 9.42 2.30
CA GLY A 218 -24.28 10.04 2.25
C GLY A 218 -25.16 9.47 3.34
N ARG A 219 -26.26 10.20 3.61
CA ARG A 219 -27.35 9.73 4.45
C ARG A 219 -28.64 9.86 3.65
N ASP A 220 -29.39 8.79 3.58
CA ASP A 220 -30.73 8.79 3.00
C ASP A 220 -31.66 9.62 3.89
N GLU A 221 -32.41 10.55 3.31
CA GLU A 221 -33.25 11.48 4.06
C GLU A 221 -34.49 10.81 4.66
N ASP A 222 -34.99 9.75 4.02
CA ASP A 222 -36.21 9.06 4.44
C ASP A 222 -35.92 7.97 5.47
N THR A 223 -34.89 7.17 5.23
CA THR A 223 -34.54 6.02 6.08
C THR A 223 -33.47 6.32 7.13
N GLY A 224 -32.70 7.39 6.94
CA GLY A 224 -31.54 7.71 7.77
C GLY A 224 -30.33 6.79 7.55
N GLU A 225 -30.42 5.82 6.63
CA GLU A 225 -29.34 4.88 6.34
C GLU A 225 -28.16 5.57 5.68
N LEU A 226 -26.95 5.10 6.04
CA LEU A 226 -25.72 5.58 5.44
C LEU A 226 -25.44 4.81 4.13
N TYR A 227 -24.99 5.53 3.13
CA TYR A 227 -24.57 4.93 1.86
C TYR A 227 -23.26 5.54 1.35
N ASP A 228 -22.51 4.78 0.56
CA ASP A 228 -21.32 5.27 -0.11
C ASP A 228 -21.71 6.02 -1.41
N ARG A 229 -21.43 7.34 -1.42
CA ARG A 229 -21.66 8.22 -2.57
C ARG A 229 -20.69 7.96 -3.72
N THR A 230 -19.59 7.28 -3.46
CA THR A 230 -18.59 6.94 -4.48
C THR A 230 -18.94 5.67 -5.23
N ALA A 231 -19.80 4.83 -4.68
CA ALA A 231 -20.08 3.49 -5.16
C ALA A 231 -20.64 3.42 -6.59
N TYR A 232 -20.13 2.47 -7.34
CA TYR A 232 -20.67 2.04 -8.63
C TYR A 232 -21.72 0.94 -8.50
N CYS A 233 -21.72 0.22 -7.39
CA CYS A 233 -22.83 -0.62 -6.98
C CYS A 233 -24.00 0.25 -6.51
N ARG A 234 -25.22 -0.05 -6.96
CA ARG A 234 -26.42 0.63 -6.44
C ARG A 234 -26.62 0.29 -4.97
N SER A 235 -26.95 1.29 -4.15
CA SER A 235 -27.20 1.10 -2.72
C SER A 235 -28.37 0.14 -2.43
N GLY A 236 -28.41 -0.42 -1.22
CA GLY A 236 -29.49 -1.29 -0.75
C GLY A 236 -29.43 -2.75 -1.23
N GLN A 237 -28.37 -3.15 -1.99
CA GLN A 237 -28.20 -4.52 -2.46
C GLN A 237 -27.37 -5.37 -1.50
N LYS A 238 -27.70 -6.66 -1.40
CA LYS A 238 -26.93 -7.62 -0.59
C LYS A 238 -25.69 -8.08 -1.37
N VAL A 239 -24.56 -7.41 -1.13
CA VAL A 239 -23.29 -7.69 -1.80
C VAL A 239 -22.33 -8.52 -0.95
N VAL A 240 -22.57 -8.57 0.36
CA VAL A 240 -21.73 -9.30 1.32
C VAL A 240 -22.10 -10.77 1.30
N GLN A 241 -21.09 -11.64 1.14
CA GLN A 241 -21.25 -13.08 1.21
C GLN A 241 -20.69 -13.63 2.54
N LYS A 242 -21.27 -14.74 3.01
CA LYS A 242 -20.77 -15.51 4.15
C LYS A 242 -20.38 -16.88 3.68
N VAL A 243 -19.21 -17.36 4.08
CA VAL A 243 -18.81 -18.75 3.88
C VAL A 243 -19.30 -19.57 5.07
N ALA A 244 -19.99 -20.68 4.79
CA ALA A 244 -20.42 -21.61 5.84
C ALA A 244 -19.18 -22.14 6.59
N GLY A 245 -19.22 -22.05 7.90
CA GLY A 245 -18.12 -22.49 8.78
C GLY A 245 -17.06 -21.44 9.14
N CYS A 246 -17.06 -20.27 8.54
CA CYS A 246 -16.01 -19.26 8.76
C CYS A 246 -16.58 -17.95 9.28
N GLY A 247 -17.60 -17.81 10.00
CA GLY A 247 -18.18 -16.64 10.68
C GLY A 247 -17.96 -15.24 10.08
N SER A 248 -16.98 -15.09 9.16
CA SER A 248 -16.60 -13.83 8.54
C SER A 248 -17.41 -13.57 7.26
N SER A 249 -17.88 -12.35 7.12
CA SER A 249 -18.48 -11.85 5.89
C SER A 249 -17.41 -11.19 5.02
N PHE A 250 -17.53 -11.31 3.70
CA PHE A 250 -16.58 -10.72 2.75
C PHE A 250 -17.29 -10.20 1.49
N ILE A 251 -16.63 -9.25 0.82
CA ILE A 251 -17.02 -8.77 -0.50
C ILE A 251 -16.25 -9.59 -1.53
N PRO A 252 -16.94 -10.30 -2.45
CA PRO A 252 -16.27 -11.14 -3.45
C PRO A 252 -15.62 -10.31 -4.54
N TYR A 253 -14.30 -10.46 -4.70
CA TYR A 253 -13.52 -9.99 -5.86
C TYR A 253 -12.23 -10.81 -5.98
N GLY A 254 -11.67 -10.91 -7.18
CA GLY A 254 -10.46 -11.68 -7.44
C GLY A 254 -9.16 -10.91 -7.22
N SER A 255 -8.03 -11.63 -7.20
CA SER A 255 -6.68 -11.07 -7.02
C SER A 255 -6.32 -10.03 -8.10
N THR A 256 -6.77 -10.22 -9.34
CA THR A 256 -6.52 -9.27 -10.43
C THR A 256 -7.13 -7.90 -10.18
N ILE A 257 -8.26 -7.84 -9.47
CA ILE A 257 -8.89 -6.57 -9.07
C ILE A 257 -8.03 -5.88 -8.02
N SER A 258 -7.58 -6.63 -6.99
CA SER A 258 -6.67 -6.12 -5.97
C SER A 258 -5.38 -5.58 -6.58
N LEU A 259 -4.79 -6.30 -7.54
CA LEU A 259 -3.56 -5.87 -8.20
C LEU A 259 -3.74 -4.56 -8.98
N LYS A 260 -4.85 -4.40 -9.73
CA LYS A 260 -5.16 -3.16 -10.43
C LYS A 260 -5.28 -1.98 -9.46
N THR A 261 -6.00 -2.16 -8.36
CA THR A 261 -6.16 -1.11 -7.35
C THR A 261 -4.85 -0.80 -6.63
N ALA A 262 -4.03 -1.82 -6.35
CA ALA A 262 -2.71 -1.64 -5.76
C ALA A 262 -1.79 -0.82 -6.68
N GLY A 263 -1.76 -1.11 -7.98
CA GLY A 263 -1.02 -0.32 -8.96
C GLY A 263 -1.48 1.15 -8.97
N MET A 264 -2.79 1.38 -9.05
CA MET A 264 -3.36 2.73 -8.99
C MET A 264 -3.02 3.44 -7.66
N CYS A 265 -3.02 2.73 -6.53
CA CYS A 265 -2.66 3.26 -5.22
C CYS A 265 -1.19 3.70 -5.19
N VAL A 266 -0.26 2.85 -5.64
CA VAL A 266 1.18 3.15 -5.64
C VAL A 266 1.52 4.29 -6.59
N ASP A 267 0.90 4.35 -7.77
CA ASP A 267 1.06 5.48 -8.69
C ASP A 267 0.56 6.80 -8.07
N THR A 268 -0.54 6.75 -7.32
CA THR A 268 -1.04 7.91 -6.57
C THR A 268 -0.05 8.34 -5.48
N ILE A 269 0.51 7.39 -4.72
CA ILE A 269 1.50 7.65 -3.68
C ILE A 269 2.76 8.29 -4.24
N LYS A 270 3.26 7.82 -5.39
CA LYS A 270 4.39 8.46 -6.08
C LYS A 270 4.09 9.92 -6.41
N LYS A 271 2.93 10.20 -6.99
CA LYS A 271 2.49 11.56 -7.33
C LYS A 271 2.35 12.46 -6.10
N ILE A 272 1.90 11.92 -4.95
CA ILE A 272 1.85 12.65 -3.67
C ILE A 272 3.25 13.10 -3.26
N PHE A 273 4.22 12.19 -3.22
CA PHE A 273 5.59 12.51 -2.82
C PHE A 273 6.35 13.34 -3.85
N GLU A 274 5.92 13.32 -5.11
CA GLU A 274 6.38 14.24 -6.18
C GLU A 274 5.77 15.64 -6.04
N GLY A 275 4.86 15.87 -5.10
CA GLY A 275 4.17 17.16 -4.91
C GLY A 275 3.21 17.52 -6.05
N ARG A 276 2.65 16.52 -6.76
CA ARG A 276 1.75 16.73 -7.91
C ARG A 276 0.31 16.99 -7.51
N TYR A 277 -0.05 16.77 -6.26
CA TYR A 277 -1.37 17.05 -5.73
C TYR A 277 -1.30 18.18 -4.68
N SER A 278 -2.11 19.18 -4.87
CA SER A 278 -2.31 20.31 -3.93
C SER A 278 -3.63 20.19 -3.15
N ASP A 279 -4.53 19.35 -3.63
CA ASP A 279 -5.89 19.18 -3.11
C ASP A 279 -6.15 17.71 -2.79
N ASN A 280 -7.13 17.46 -1.94
CA ASN A 280 -7.67 16.12 -1.74
C ASN A 280 -8.31 15.60 -3.03
N ILE A 281 -8.12 14.32 -3.32
CA ILE A 281 -8.63 13.70 -4.56
C ILE A 281 -9.24 12.33 -4.29
N ILE A 282 -10.09 11.89 -5.19
CA ILE A 282 -10.47 10.48 -5.35
C ILE A 282 -10.30 10.07 -6.81
N ILE A 283 -9.65 8.94 -7.01
CA ILE A 283 -9.52 8.27 -8.30
C ILE A 283 -10.43 7.06 -8.29
N SER A 284 -11.32 6.99 -9.27
CA SER A 284 -12.28 5.88 -9.39
C SER A 284 -12.13 5.21 -10.75
N ALA A 285 -11.80 3.92 -10.73
CA ALA A 285 -11.69 3.10 -11.93
C ALA A 285 -12.93 2.22 -12.09
N LYS A 286 -13.51 2.28 -13.27
CA LYS A 286 -14.70 1.53 -13.67
C LYS A 286 -14.31 0.10 -14.06
N GLY A 287 -14.89 -0.90 -13.42
CA GLY A 287 -14.74 -2.30 -13.77
C GLY A 287 -15.76 -2.75 -14.82
N ASP A 288 -15.58 -3.98 -15.31
CA ASP A 288 -16.55 -4.63 -16.16
C ASP A 288 -17.80 -5.06 -15.37
N ASP A 289 -18.99 -4.83 -15.91
CA ASP A 289 -20.25 -5.12 -15.23
C ASP A 289 -20.91 -6.46 -15.64
N TYR A 290 -20.26 -7.24 -16.50
CA TYR A 290 -20.84 -8.48 -17.03
C TYR A 290 -21.15 -9.49 -15.93
N HIS A 291 -20.16 -9.86 -15.13
CA HIS A 291 -20.37 -10.80 -14.01
C HIS A 291 -21.24 -10.19 -12.91
N PHE A 292 -21.15 -8.90 -12.72
CA PHE A 292 -21.95 -8.13 -11.77
C PHE A 292 -23.46 -8.23 -12.11
N LYS A 293 -23.82 -7.96 -13.36
CA LYS A 293 -25.20 -8.09 -13.87
C LYS A 293 -25.70 -9.55 -13.83
N ARG A 294 -24.84 -10.51 -14.17
CA ARG A 294 -25.19 -11.94 -14.06
C ARG A 294 -25.47 -12.40 -12.63
N ALA A 295 -24.87 -11.76 -11.65
CA ALA A 295 -25.16 -11.99 -10.23
C ALA A 295 -26.48 -11.32 -9.76
N GLY A 296 -27.23 -10.69 -10.66
CA GLY A 296 -28.48 -9.99 -10.36
C GLY A 296 -28.30 -8.64 -9.71
N LEU A 297 -27.08 -8.10 -9.70
CA LEU A 297 -26.76 -6.80 -9.13
C LEU A 297 -26.96 -5.67 -10.15
N GLN A 298 -27.28 -4.48 -9.63
CA GLN A 298 -27.53 -3.29 -10.44
C GLN A 298 -26.44 -2.24 -10.16
N VAL A 299 -25.93 -1.63 -11.24
CA VAL A 299 -24.99 -0.52 -11.15
C VAL A 299 -25.69 0.79 -10.81
N SER A 300 -24.97 1.71 -10.20
CA SER A 300 -25.45 3.04 -9.85
C SER A 300 -25.53 3.96 -11.09
N ASN A 301 -26.26 5.08 -10.97
CA ASN A 301 -26.26 6.13 -12.00
C ASN A 301 -24.85 6.72 -12.21
N LYS A 302 -24.02 6.78 -11.16
CA LYS A 302 -22.63 7.21 -11.27
C LYS A 302 -21.84 6.32 -12.24
N TYR A 303 -21.99 5.00 -12.14
CA TYR A 303 -21.38 4.04 -13.08
C TYR A 303 -21.87 4.30 -14.52
N LEU A 304 -23.17 4.45 -14.71
CA LEU A 304 -23.76 4.63 -16.06
C LEU A 304 -23.30 5.95 -16.71
N ASN A 305 -23.21 7.02 -15.93
CA ASN A 305 -22.87 8.36 -16.42
C ASN A 305 -21.37 8.56 -16.65
N GLN A 306 -20.52 7.78 -16.02
CA GLN A 306 -19.08 7.86 -16.23
C GLN A 306 -18.70 7.28 -17.58
N LYS A 307 -18.17 8.12 -18.48
CA LYS A 307 -17.72 7.72 -19.81
C LYS A 307 -16.33 7.11 -19.80
N ASP A 308 -15.41 7.70 -19.05
CA ASP A 308 -14.03 7.27 -18.98
C ASP A 308 -13.85 6.08 -18.05
N SER A 309 -12.89 5.20 -18.36
CA SER A 309 -12.58 4.04 -17.54
C SER A 309 -12.00 4.42 -16.16
N ILE A 310 -11.29 5.54 -16.07
CA ILE A 310 -10.72 6.10 -14.85
C ILE A 310 -11.06 7.59 -14.80
N VAL A 311 -11.52 8.04 -13.64
CA VAL A 311 -11.83 9.46 -13.38
C VAL A 311 -11.15 9.87 -12.08
N GLU A 312 -10.46 11.00 -12.12
CA GLU A 312 -9.94 11.70 -10.96
C GLU A 312 -10.85 12.88 -10.62
N CYS A 313 -11.24 12.97 -9.35
CA CYS A 313 -12.15 13.99 -8.86
C CYS A 313 -11.49 14.74 -7.70
N ASN A 314 -11.43 16.06 -7.82
CA ASN A 314 -10.87 16.96 -6.82
C ASN A 314 -11.80 17.11 -5.60
N GLY A 315 -11.25 17.39 -4.45
CA GLY A 315 -11.95 17.57 -3.18
C GLY A 315 -13.12 18.53 -3.24
N LYS A 316 -12.98 19.64 -3.96
CA LYS A 316 -14.04 20.63 -4.16
C LYS A 316 -15.29 20.07 -4.83
N LEU A 317 -15.13 19.04 -5.67
CA LEU A 317 -16.25 18.41 -6.40
C LEU A 317 -17.00 17.38 -5.57
N PHE A 318 -16.33 16.67 -4.63
CA PHE A 318 -16.98 15.65 -3.82
C PHE A 318 -17.31 16.11 -2.40
N ALA A 319 -16.77 17.22 -1.95
CA ALA A 319 -17.01 17.74 -0.61
C ALA A 319 -18.52 18.00 -0.37
N GLN A 320 -18.90 17.79 0.88
CA GLN A 320 -20.25 18.13 1.33
C GLN A 320 -20.21 19.47 2.07
N PRO A 321 -21.05 20.45 1.70
CA PRO A 321 -21.03 21.80 2.29
C PRO A 321 -21.21 21.81 3.83
N ARG A 322 -21.95 20.81 4.34
CA ARG A 322 -22.21 20.66 5.79
C ARG A 322 -21.39 19.55 6.44
N CYS A 323 -20.23 19.20 5.86
CA CYS A 323 -19.37 18.18 6.46
C CYS A 323 -18.82 18.69 7.80
N LYS A 324 -19.01 17.91 8.85
CA LYS A 324 -18.58 18.25 10.23
C LYS A 324 -17.04 18.38 10.39
N PHE A 325 -16.25 17.90 9.41
CA PHE A 325 -14.78 17.91 9.47
C PHE A 325 -14.14 18.91 8.51
N CYS A 326 -14.71 19.13 7.33
CA CYS A 326 -14.12 20.00 6.31
C CYS A 326 -15.11 21.04 5.76
N GLY A 327 -16.39 21.08 6.19
CA GLY A 327 -17.43 21.97 5.67
C GLY A 327 -17.26 23.43 6.03
N GLU A 328 -16.62 23.76 7.14
CA GLU A 328 -16.41 25.15 7.59
C GLU A 328 -15.46 25.95 6.68
N LYS A 329 -14.73 25.31 5.78
CA LYS A 329 -13.81 25.95 4.83
C LYS A 329 -14.48 26.37 3.49
N TYR A 330 -15.76 26.14 3.34
CA TYR A 330 -16.54 26.54 2.17
C TYR A 330 -17.23 27.91 2.31
N GLY A 331 -17.04 28.60 3.42
CA GLY A 331 -17.79 29.80 3.78
C GLY A 331 -17.04 31.13 3.63
N ASP A 332 -15.85 31.13 3.03
CA ASP A 332 -15.10 32.38 2.73
C ASP A 332 -14.84 32.54 1.25
#